data_1e9535786c88b1d1d885ab238b17f9f0
#
_entry.id   1e9535786c88b1d1d885ab238b17f9f0
#
_cell.length_a   1.000
_cell.length_b   1.000
_cell.length_c   1.000
_cell.angle_alpha   90.00
_cell.angle_beta   90.00
_cell.angle_gamma   90.00
#
_symmetry.space_group_name_H-M   'P 1'
#
loop_
_entity.id
_entity.type
_entity.pdbx_description
1 polymer ?
#
loop_
_entity_poly.entity_id
_entity_poly.type
_entity_poly.pdbx_seq_one_letter_code
_entity_poly.pdbx_strand_id
1 'polypeptide(L)'
;NLEVLKNFSTFVMLNDAAEYSTQNYTNLKEQIDNQLHGVTASRGDEYIWMSLTQDMLPWDFGKIYVEEHFSEQSKQDVEAIIDRIIAEYEQIINRQEWMSDATKQKAIRKLETMSVKIGYPDEWPESMDMMQVTPISEGGSLLSNMLVNMQVSIEDSLQKLGDEVYRSLWGMTPQT
;
A
#
# COMPACT_ATOMS: atom_id res chain seq x y z
N ASN A 1 13.52 -25.64 -9.32
CA ASN A 1 14.72 -25.36 -10.12
C ASN A 1 14.99 -23.86 -10.06
N LEU A 2 16.20 -23.49 -9.57
CA LEU A 2 16.59 -22.09 -9.38
C LEU A 2 16.61 -21.30 -10.72
N GLU A 3 17.01 -21.94 -11.80
CA GLU A 3 17.05 -21.32 -13.14
C GLU A 3 15.64 -20.96 -13.62
N VAL A 4 14.66 -21.82 -13.42
CA VAL A 4 13.25 -21.53 -13.75
C VAL A 4 12.73 -20.35 -12.94
N LEU A 5 13.07 -20.25 -11.66
CA LEU A 5 12.68 -19.11 -10.82
C LEU A 5 13.34 -17.81 -11.28
N LYS A 6 14.61 -17.84 -11.64
CA LYS A 6 15.31 -16.67 -12.20
C LYS A 6 14.69 -16.20 -13.51
N ASN A 7 14.41 -17.12 -14.42
CA ASN A 7 13.78 -16.79 -15.70
C ASN A 7 12.35 -16.23 -15.51
N PHE A 8 11.58 -16.81 -14.60
CA PHE A 8 10.27 -16.29 -14.26
C PHE A 8 10.33 -14.90 -13.65
N SER A 9 11.21 -14.69 -12.66
CA SER A 9 11.41 -13.35 -12.05
C SER A 9 11.85 -12.32 -13.07
N THR A 10 12.76 -12.69 -13.97
CA THR A 10 13.20 -11.80 -15.07
C THR A 10 12.04 -11.44 -15.99
N PHE A 11 11.22 -12.42 -16.37
CA PHE A 11 10.02 -12.16 -17.19
C PHE A 11 9.05 -11.21 -16.51
N VAL A 12 8.74 -11.44 -15.22
CA VAL A 12 7.84 -10.57 -14.45
C VAL A 12 8.41 -9.15 -14.39
N MET A 13 9.68 -9.01 -14.05
CA MET A 13 10.32 -7.69 -13.97
C MET A 13 10.32 -6.94 -15.31
N LEU A 14 10.56 -7.62 -16.44
CA LEU A 14 10.50 -7.00 -17.76
C LEU A 14 9.07 -6.61 -18.15
N ASN A 15 8.08 -7.44 -17.81
CA ASN A 15 6.69 -7.15 -18.05
C ASN A 15 6.22 -5.92 -17.25
N ASP A 16 6.61 -5.84 -15.98
CA ASP A 16 6.24 -4.70 -15.12
C ASP A 16 6.97 -3.41 -15.55
N ALA A 17 8.25 -3.52 -15.93
CA ALA A 17 9.03 -2.40 -16.44
C ALA A 17 8.51 -1.84 -17.78
N ALA A 18 7.70 -2.58 -18.53
CA ALA A 18 7.18 -2.15 -19.83
C ALA A 18 6.32 -0.88 -19.72
N GLU A 19 5.56 -0.71 -18.64
CA GLU A 19 4.73 0.48 -18.39
C GLU A 19 5.54 1.77 -18.23
N TYR A 20 6.76 1.65 -17.74
CA TYR A 20 7.67 2.77 -17.45
C TYR A 20 8.67 3.03 -18.56
N SER A 21 8.61 2.30 -19.69
CA SER A 21 9.62 2.35 -20.73
C SER A 21 9.25 3.32 -21.88
N THR A 22 9.13 2.84 -23.08
CA THR A 22 8.77 3.68 -24.24
C THR A 22 7.26 3.63 -24.50
N GLN A 23 6.73 4.69 -25.13
CA GLN A 23 5.29 4.77 -25.47
C GLN A 23 4.77 3.53 -26.21
N ASN A 24 5.61 2.92 -27.06
CA ASN A 24 5.21 1.72 -27.77
C ASN A 24 4.97 0.52 -26.86
N TYR A 25 5.81 0.33 -25.85
CA TYR A 25 5.64 -0.76 -24.89
C TYR A 25 4.47 -0.48 -23.93
N THR A 26 4.33 0.76 -23.49
CA THR A 26 3.19 1.19 -22.67
C THR A 26 1.87 0.92 -23.38
N ASN A 27 1.76 1.34 -24.66
CA ASN A 27 0.56 1.12 -25.45
C ASN A 27 0.28 -0.36 -25.69
N LEU A 28 1.32 -1.17 -25.94
CA LEU A 28 1.17 -2.61 -26.14
C LEU A 28 0.66 -3.31 -24.87
N LYS A 29 1.24 -2.97 -23.72
CA LYS A 29 0.80 -3.50 -22.43
C LYS A 29 -0.64 -3.12 -22.14
N GLU A 30 -1.01 -1.86 -22.32
CA GLU A 30 -2.37 -1.39 -22.15
C GLU A 30 -3.36 -2.16 -23.07
N GLN A 31 -3.01 -2.41 -24.33
CA GLN A 31 -3.84 -3.20 -25.24
C GLN A 31 -4.05 -4.62 -24.73
N ILE A 32 -2.99 -5.27 -24.24
CA ILE A 32 -3.07 -6.62 -23.70
C ILE A 32 -3.95 -6.64 -22.44
N ASP A 33 -3.72 -5.73 -21.52
CA ASP A 33 -4.47 -5.64 -20.25
C ASP A 33 -5.96 -5.34 -20.51
N ASN A 34 -6.25 -4.43 -21.44
CA ASN A 34 -7.62 -4.13 -21.85
C ASN A 34 -8.34 -5.34 -22.45
N GLN A 35 -7.65 -6.14 -23.27
CA GLN A 35 -8.20 -7.38 -23.81
C GLN A 35 -8.45 -8.43 -22.74
N LEU A 36 -7.52 -8.59 -21.80
CA LEU A 36 -7.64 -9.56 -20.72
C LEU A 36 -8.78 -9.21 -19.74
N HIS A 37 -8.99 -7.94 -19.48
CA HIS A 37 -9.98 -7.47 -18.52
C HIS A 37 -11.31 -7.00 -19.16
N GLY A 38 -11.45 -7.12 -20.49
CA GLY A 38 -12.66 -6.71 -21.20
C GLY A 38 -12.90 -5.19 -21.20
N VAL A 39 -11.84 -4.39 -21.05
CA VAL A 39 -11.91 -2.94 -21.06
C VAL A 39 -11.94 -2.43 -22.51
N THR A 40 -12.92 -1.59 -22.84
CA THR A 40 -13.14 -1.10 -24.20
C THR A 40 -12.68 0.34 -24.44
N ALA A 41 -12.32 1.06 -23.38
CA ALA A 41 -11.87 2.44 -23.46
C ALA A 41 -10.65 2.64 -22.55
N SER A 42 -9.64 3.31 -23.07
CA SER A 42 -8.45 3.71 -22.35
C SER A 42 -8.75 4.83 -21.36
N ARG A 43 -8.05 4.85 -20.25
CA ARG A 43 -8.07 6.00 -19.33
C ARG A 43 -7.23 7.12 -19.92
N GLY A 44 -7.61 8.39 -19.64
CA GLY A 44 -6.83 9.53 -20.14
C GLY A 44 -5.40 9.57 -19.58
N ASP A 45 -4.48 10.17 -20.33
CA ASP A 45 -3.06 10.26 -19.97
C ASP A 45 -2.83 10.83 -18.57
N GLU A 46 -3.58 11.84 -18.14
CA GLU A 46 -3.49 12.40 -16.79
C GLU A 46 -3.72 11.36 -15.70
N TYR A 47 -4.69 10.48 -15.90
CA TYR A 47 -4.97 9.41 -14.96
C TYR A 47 -3.83 8.39 -14.92
N ILE A 48 -3.28 8.05 -16.07
CA ILE A 48 -2.15 7.10 -16.19
C ILE A 48 -0.93 7.66 -15.45
N TRP A 49 -0.56 8.90 -15.70
CA TRP A 49 0.59 9.53 -15.04
C TRP A 49 0.40 9.69 -13.53
N MET A 50 -0.79 10.03 -13.10
CA MET A 50 -1.13 10.11 -11.67
C MET A 50 -1.02 8.74 -11.01
N SER A 51 -1.55 7.69 -11.65
CA SER A 51 -1.49 6.31 -11.14
C SER A 51 -0.04 5.83 -11.02
N LEU A 52 0.77 6.02 -12.06
CA LEU A 52 2.19 5.65 -12.05
C LEU A 52 2.99 6.41 -10.97
N THR A 53 2.66 7.68 -10.75
CA THR A 53 3.29 8.47 -9.67
C THR A 53 2.88 7.95 -8.30
N GLN A 54 1.61 7.63 -8.11
CA GLN A 54 1.11 7.04 -6.87
C GLN A 54 1.73 5.67 -6.59
N ASP A 55 1.91 4.84 -7.62
CA ASP A 55 2.54 3.52 -7.47
C ASP A 55 4.03 3.63 -7.14
N MET A 56 4.71 4.62 -7.68
CA MET A 56 6.13 4.85 -7.44
C MET A 56 6.42 5.52 -6.10
N LEU A 57 5.59 6.46 -5.67
CA LEU A 57 5.74 7.29 -4.47
C LEU A 57 4.47 7.25 -3.60
N PRO A 58 4.03 6.06 -3.16
CA PRO A 58 2.71 5.88 -2.55
C PRO A 58 2.53 6.66 -1.24
N TRP A 59 3.58 6.76 -0.44
CA TRP A 59 3.51 7.46 0.85
C TRP A 59 3.59 8.98 0.71
N ASP A 60 4.40 9.49 -0.23
CA ASP A 60 4.47 10.92 -0.55
C ASP A 60 3.13 11.41 -1.07
N PHE A 61 2.53 10.65 -2.00
CA PHE A 61 1.19 10.94 -2.51
C PHE A 61 0.15 10.89 -1.39
N GLY A 62 0.22 9.90 -0.51
CA GLY A 62 -0.65 9.75 0.66
C GLY A 62 -0.53 10.92 1.62
N LYS A 63 0.67 11.44 1.84
CA LYS A 63 0.89 12.61 2.69
C LYS A 63 0.23 13.87 2.13
N ILE A 64 0.40 14.13 0.83
CA ILE A 64 -0.27 15.24 0.15
C ILE A 64 -1.80 15.09 0.25
N TYR A 65 -2.32 13.89 0.01
CA TYR A 65 -3.75 13.61 0.14
C TYR A 65 -4.28 13.91 1.55
N VAL A 66 -3.55 13.52 2.59
CA VAL A 66 -3.93 13.77 3.98
C VAL A 66 -3.95 15.28 4.28
N GLU A 67 -2.92 16.01 3.87
CA GLU A 67 -2.83 17.46 4.07
C GLU A 67 -4.03 18.21 3.46
N GLU A 68 -4.54 17.75 2.33
CA GLU A 68 -5.64 18.38 1.61
C GLU A 68 -7.04 17.89 2.03
N HIS A 69 -7.18 16.60 2.40
CA HIS A 69 -8.50 15.97 2.46
C HIS A 69 -8.84 15.28 3.79
N PHE A 70 -7.88 15.08 4.70
CA PHE A 70 -8.13 14.32 5.91
C PHE A 70 -7.55 15.01 7.16
N SER A 71 -8.38 15.81 7.82
CA SER A 71 -7.98 16.57 9.00
C SER A 71 -7.72 15.67 10.22
N GLU A 72 -6.87 16.14 11.14
CA GLU A 72 -6.65 15.49 12.44
C GLU A 72 -7.97 15.31 13.23
N GLN A 73 -8.87 16.28 13.15
CA GLN A 73 -10.19 16.18 13.79
C GLN A 73 -11.00 15.01 13.20
N SER A 74 -10.96 14.80 11.89
CA SER A 74 -11.64 13.67 11.25
C SER A 74 -11.07 12.34 11.71
N LYS A 75 -9.74 12.25 11.89
CA LYS A 75 -9.08 11.06 12.46
C LYS A 75 -9.59 10.77 13.86
N GLN A 76 -9.57 11.76 14.74
CA GLN A 76 -10.04 11.64 16.13
C GLN A 76 -11.53 11.26 16.22
N ASP A 77 -12.37 11.81 15.37
CA ASP A 77 -13.80 11.48 15.31
C ASP A 77 -14.03 10.02 14.94
N VAL A 78 -13.28 9.50 13.96
CA VAL A 78 -13.35 8.09 13.55
C VAL A 78 -12.78 7.19 14.63
N GLU A 79 -11.67 7.55 15.28
CA GLU A 79 -11.11 6.83 16.43
C GLU A 79 -12.14 6.69 17.56
N ALA A 80 -12.82 7.79 17.92
CA ALA A 80 -13.86 7.76 18.94
C ALA A 80 -15.07 6.88 18.56
N ILE A 81 -15.40 6.78 17.26
CA ILE A 81 -16.44 5.86 16.77
C ILE A 81 -15.98 4.41 16.93
N ILE A 82 -14.76 4.10 16.54
CA ILE A 82 -14.20 2.74 16.63
C ILE A 82 -14.12 2.28 18.09
N ASP A 83 -13.66 3.14 19.00
CA ASP A 83 -13.60 2.84 20.44
C ASP A 83 -14.98 2.47 20.99
N ARG A 84 -16.03 3.20 20.60
CA ARG A 84 -17.41 2.88 20.98
C ARG A 84 -17.89 1.56 20.39
N ILE A 85 -17.53 1.27 19.15
CA ILE A 85 -17.86 0.00 18.49
C ILE A 85 -17.17 -1.16 19.23
N ILE A 86 -15.90 -1.04 19.59
CA ILE A 86 -15.15 -2.06 20.35
C ILE A 86 -15.80 -2.29 21.71
N ALA A 87 -16.15 -1.22 22.43
CA ALA A 87 -16.81 -1.30 23.73
C ALA A 87 -18.21 -1.99 23.63
N GLU A 88 -18.97 -1.71 22.58
CA GLU A 88 -20.25 -2.37 22.35
C GLU A 88 -20.08 -3.85 21.97
N TYR A 89 -19.06 -4.20 21.19
CA TYR A 89 -18.74 -5.60 20.89
C TYR A 89 -18.41 -6.39 22.17
N GLU A 90 -17.69 -5.81 23.11
CA GLU A 90 -17.41 -6.45 24.41
C GLU A 90 -18.71 -6.76 25.15
N GLN A 91 -19.66 -5.81 25.20
CA GLN A 91 -20.96 -6.01 25.82
C GLN A 91 -21.80 -7.08 25.08
N ILE A 92 -21.75 -7.08 23.74
CA ILE A 92 -22.44 -8.09 22.93
C ILE A 92 -21.89 -9.48 23.23
N ILE A 93 -20.57 -9.65 23.28
CA ILE A 93 -19.93 -10.93 23.60
C ILE A 93 -20.35 -11.42 25.01
N ASN A 94 -20.34 -10.53 26.00
CA ASN A 94 -20.72 -10.87 27.37
C ASN A 94 -22.19 -11.34 27.48
N ARG A 95 -23.07 -10.80 26.66
CA ARG A 95 -24.49 -11.15 26.63
C ARG A 95 -24.86 -12.45 25.89
N GLN A 96 -23.89 -13.05 25.14
CA GLN A 96 -24.17 -14.26 24.37
C GLN A 96 -24.41 -15.48 25.27
N GLU A 97 -25.58 -16.09 25.18
CA GLU A 97 -25.91 -17.28 25.98
C GLU A 97 -25.34 -18.58 25.42
N TRP A 98 -25.07 -18.64 24.11
CA TRP A 98 -24.53 -19.81 23.44
C TRP A 98 -22.99 -19.97 23.58
N MET A 99 -22.32 -18.93 24.04
CA MET A 99 -20.85 -18.95 24.23
C MET A 99 -20.50 -19.35 25.65
N SER A 100 -19.57 -20.31 25.81
CA SER A 100 -18.96 -20.59 27.12
C SER A 100 -18.13 -19.40 27.64
N ASP A 101 -17.99 -19.29 28.97
CA ASP A 101 -17.21 -18.20 29.59
C ASP A 101 -15.77 -18.19 29.09
N ALA A 102 -15.14 -19.35 28.90
CA ALA A 102 -13.79 -19.44 28.34
C ALA A 102 -13.71 -18.91 26.90
N THR A 103 -14.76 -19.10 26.11
CA THR A 103 -14.83 -18.57 24.74
C THR A 103 -15.04 -17.05 24.74
N LYS A 104 -15.90 -16.53 25.62
CA LYS A 104 -16.11 -15.10 25.81
C LYS A 104 -14.81 -14.40 26.19
N GLN A 105 -14.08 -14.93 27.18
CA GLN A 105 -12.79 -14.37 27.58
C GLN A 105 -11.78 -14.32 26.44
N LYS A 106 -11.69 -15.37 25.61
CA LYS A 106 -10.80 -15.37 24.43
C LYS A 106 -11.23 -14.36 23.38
N ALA A 107 -12.52 -14.18 23.16
CA ALA A 107 -13.07 -13.20 22.22
C ALA A 107 -12.80 -11.77 22.69
N ILE A 108 -13.02 -11.46 23.98
CA ILE A 108 -12.71 -10.16 24.58
C ILE A 108 -11.20 -9.87 24.47
N ARG A 109 -10.34 -10.83 24.84
CA ARG A 109 -8.91 -10.66 24.70
C ARG A 109 -8.50 -10.37 23.26
N LYS A 110 -9.18 -10.94 22.26
CA LYS A 110 -8.93 -10.65 20.83
C LYS A 110 -9.28 -9.20 20.50
N LEU A 111 -10.36 -8.64 21.05
CA LEU A 111 -10.70 -7.21 20.91
C LEU A 111 -9.65 -6.31 21.57
N GLU A 112 -9.26 -6.61 22.80
CA GLU A 112 -8.25 -5.85 23.56
C GLU A 112 -6.88 -5.80 22.88
N THR A 113 -6.54 -6.85 22.11
CA THR A 113 -5.25 -6.96 21.41
C THR A 113 -5.31 -6.52 19.96
N MET A 114 -6.45 -6.05 19.49
CA MET A 114 -6.63 -5.55 18.13
C MET A 114 -5.87 -4.23 17.94
N SER A 115 -5.06 -4.15 16.90
CA SER A 115 -4.41 -2.91 16.50
C SER A 115 -5.33 -2.17 15.53
N VAL A 116 -5.74 -0.96 15.91
CA VAL A 116 -6.58 -0.08 15.09
C VAL A 116 -5.68 0.92 14.36
N LYS A 117 -5.93 1.12 13.06
CA LYS A 117 -5.19 2.07 12.22
C LYS A 117 -6.20 2.87 11.40
N ILE A 118 -6.21 4.18 11.56
CA ILE A 118 -7.24 5.05 10.99
C ILE A 118 -6.58 6.21 10.26
N GLY A 119 -7.00 6.40 9.00
CA GLY A 119 -6.61 7.52 8.17
C GLY A 119 -5.15 7.46 7.73
N TYR A 120 -4.23 7.80 8.59
CA TYR A 120 -2.81 7.89 8.29
C TYR A 120 -1.93 7.57 9.51
N PRO A 121 -0.67 7.14 9.32
CA PRO A 121 0.25 6.83 10.41
C PRO A 121 0.67 8.10 11.18
N ASP A 122 0.92 7.97 12.48
CA ASP A 122 1.49 9.06 13.29
C ASP A 122 2.97 9.29 12.91
N GLU A 123 3.66 8.23 12.53
CA GLU A 123 5.03 8.26 12.01
C GLU A 123 5.04 7.67 10.59
N TRP A 124 5.48 8.49 9.63
CA TRP A 124 5.59 8.06 8.24
C TRP A 124 6.73 7.07 8.06
N PRO A 125 6.64 6.11 7.10
CA PRO A 125 7.70 5.13 6.87
C PRO A 125 9.04 5.78 6.51
N GLU A 126 10.13 5.33 7.14
CA GLU A 126 11.49 5.82 6.85
C GLU A 126 11.89 5.61 5.39
N SER A 127 11.36 4.56 4.73
CA SER A 127 11.59 4.32 3.31
C SER A 127 11.15 5.47 2.41
N MET A 128 10.22 6.31 2.85
CA MET A 128 9.80 7.51 2.14
C MET A 128 10.98 8.48 1.91
N ASP A 129 11.81 8.69 2.92
CA ASP A 129 12.98 9.57 2.83
C ASP A 129 14.11 9.02 1.94
N MET A 130 14.05 7.71 1.62
CA MET A 130 15.01 7.05 0.74
C MET A 130 14.60 7.09 -0.72
N MET A 131 13.33 7.43 -1.04
CA MET A 131 12.85 7.52 -2.41
C MET A 131 13.53 8.66 -3.16
N GLN A 132 13.84 8.43 -4.44
CA GLN A 132 14.59 9.37 -5.26
C GLN A 132 13.91 9.57 -6.62
N VAL A 133 13.86 10.82 -7.05
CA VAL A 133 13.41 11.17 -8.39
C VAL A 133 14.47 12.04 -9.06
N THR A 134 15.07 11.51 -10.12
CA THR A 134 16.01 12.26 -10.96
C THR A 134 15.25 12.91 -12.11
N PRO A 135 15.28 14.25 -12.24
CA PRO A 135 14.62 14.95 -13.34
C PRO A 135 15.22 14.57 -14.71
N ILE A 136 14.42 14.71 -15.77
CA ILE A 136 14.89 14.47 -17.16
C ILE A 136 16.07 15.38 -17.51
N SER A 137 16.07 16.61 -17.03
CA SER A 137 17.17 17.58 -17.23
C SER A 137 18.51 17.12 -16.65
N GLU A 138 18.48 16.17 -15.72
CA GLU A 138 19.64 15.58 -15.05
C GLU A 138 19.93 14.15 -15.53
N GLY A 139 19.28 13.72 -16.62
CA GLY A 139 19.44 12.39 -17.21
C GLY A 139 18.54 11.30 -16.64
N GLY A 140 17.58 11.66 -15.80
CA GLY A 140 16.57 10.74 -15.29
C GLY A 140 15.55 10.33 -16.35
N SER A 141 14.87 9.23 -16.11
CA SER A 141 13.71 8.76 -16.87
C SER A 141 12.70 8.12 -15.93
N LEU A 142 11.45 7.96 -16.36
CA LEU A 142 10.45 7.27 -15.57
C LEU A 142 10.92 5.86 -15.19
N LEU A 143 11.47 5.11 -16.15
CA LEU A 143 12.00 3.76 -15.93
C LEU A 143 13.17 3.77 -14.93
N SER A 144 14.14 4.68 -15.04
CA SER A 144 15.26 4.72 -14.09
C SER A 144 14.80 5.06 -12.67
N ASN A 145 13.87 5.98 -12.52
CA ASN A 145 13.31 6.36 -11.23
C ASN A 145 12.52 5.20 -10.61
N MET A 146 11.71 4.49 -11.41
CA MET A 146 10.99 3.29 -10.96
C MET A 146 11.96 2.21 -10.47
N LEU A 147 13.00 1.91 -11.22
CA LEU A 147 13.98 0.87 -10.85
C LEU A 147 14.74 1.22 -9.55
N VAL A 148 15.14 2.47 -9.37
CA VAL A 148 15.81 2.94 -8.14
C VAL A 148 14.85 2.80 -6.94
N ASN A 149 13.62 3.26 -7.07
CA ASN A 149 12.66 3.22 -5.96
C ASN A 149 12.19 1.79 -5.65
N MET A 150 12.08 0.92 -6.67
CA MET A 150 11.84 -0.50 -6.45
C MET A 150 13.00 -1.17 -5.69
N GLN A 151 14.24 -0.82 -6.00
CA GLN A 151 15.39 -1.31 -5.26
C GLN A 151 15.35 -0.86 -3.79
N VAL A 152 15.04 0.40 -3.50
CA VAL A 152 14.87 0.92 -2.13
C VAL A 152 13.81 0.11 -1.37
N SER A 153 12.66 -0.15 -1.99
CA SER A 153 11.57 -0.91 -1.37
C SER A 153 11.96 -2.37 -1.08
N ILE A 154 12.73 -3.00 -1.97
CA ILE A 154 13.25 -4.35 -1.78
C ILE A 154 14.28 -4.37 -0.65
N GLU A 155 15.21 -3.43 -0.62
CA GLU A 155 16.26 -3.33 0.40
C GLU A 155 15.63 -3.09 1.79
N ASP A 156 14.65 -2.18 1.92
CA ASP A 156 13.90 -1.95 3.15
C ASP A 156 13.20 -3.23 3.63
N SER A 157 12.58 -3.96 2.71
CA SER A 157 11.93 -5.23 3.02
C SER A 157 12.91 -6.32 3.47
N LEU A 158 14.09 -6.38 2.83
CA LEU A 158 15.13 -7.36 3.18
C LEU A 158 15.80 -7.05 4.51
N GLN A 159 15.98 -5.77 4.86
CA GLN A 159 16.54 -5.36 6.15
C GLN A 159 15.66 -5.80 7.33
N LYS A 160 14.36 -5.89 7.11
CA LYS A 160 13.38 -6.33 8.12
C LYS A 160 13.29 -7.85 8.29
N LEU A 161 14.03 -8.63 7.47
CA LEU A 161 14.05 -10.10 7.58
C LEU A 161 14.73 -10.55 8.87
N GLY A 162 13.96 -11.28 9.70
CA GLY A 162 14.44 -11.79 10.98
C GLY A 162 14.20 -10.87 12.17
N ASP A 163 13.69 -9.69 11.93
CA ASP A 163 13.25 -8.78 12.98
C ASP A 163 11.93 -9.22 13.61
N GLU A 164 11.62 -8.69 14.79
CA GLU A 164 10.31 -8.85 15.39
C GLU A 164 9.23 -8.17 14.53
N VAL A 165 8.00 -8.69 14.62
CA VAL A 165 6.87 -8.11 13.89
C VAL A 165 6.57 -6.69 14.38
N TYR A 166 6.80 -5.71 13.54
CA TYR A 166 6.45 -4.31 13.80
C TYR A 166 4.94 -4.11 13.69
N ARG A 167 4.26 -4.02 14.83
CA ARG A 167 2.80 -3.80 14.87
C ARG A 167 2.38 -2.39 14.42
N SER A 168 3.32 -1.45 14.41
CA SER A 168 3.13 -0.09 13.90
C SER A 168 3.13 0.01 12.38
N LEU A 169 3.62 -1.00 11.65
CA LEU A 169 3.64 -0.99 10.19
C LEU A 169 2.23 -0.83 9.61
N TRP A 170 2.09 0.15 8.74
CA TRP A 170 0.91 0.36 7.92
C TRP A 170 1.03 -0.44 6.61
N GLY A 171 0.00 -1.24 6.30
CA GLY A 171 -0.07 -2.04 5.07
C GLY A 171 -0.84 -1.37 3.94
N MET A 172 -1.44 -0.20 4.19
CA MET A 172 -2.21 0.57 3.22
C MET A 172 -1.85 2.03 3.33
N THR A 173 -1.82 2.72 2.20
CA THR A 173 -1.61 4.17 2.15
C THR A 173 -2.91 4.94 2.36
N PRO A 174 -2.87 6.21 2.83
CA PRO A 174 -4.07 6.96 3.20
C PRO A 174 -5.09 7.18 2.08
N GLN A 175 -4.64 7.21 0.84
CA GLN A 175 -5.49 7.43 -0.35
C GLN A 175 -6.11 6.15 -0.92
N THR A 176 -5.91 5.01 -0.27
CA THR A 176 -6.36 3.69 -0.76
C THR A 176 -7.80 3.40 -0.41
#